data_3a3691cef6677a1df0100c1db37301e6
#
_entry.id   3a3691cef6677a1df0100c1db37301e6
#
_cell.length_a   1.000
_cell.length_b   1.000
_cell.length_c   1.000
_cell.angle_alpha   90.00
_cell.angle_beta   90.00
_cell.angle_gamma   90.00
#
_symmetry.space_group_name_H-M   'P 1'
#
loop_
_entity.id
_entity.type
_entity.pdbx_description
1 polymer ?
#
loop_
_entity_poly.entity_id
_entity_poly.type
_entity_poly.pdbx_seq_one_letter_code
_entity_poly.pdbx_strand_id
1 'polypeptide(L)'
;APGGGKVIQGIDLTIPDNKLVVITGPNGGGKTTLAKLISGLEKPDSGQILLDGQDITDLDITERAKLGISYAFQQPVRFKGLTVADLLELAAGQTLSEQEACSYLIRVGLCAKEYINREVNATLSGGEIKRIELATVLARHTRLTIFDEPEAGIDLWSFNNLIGVFQELQESLNGSMIIISHQER
;
A
#
# COMPACT_ATOMS: atom_id res chain seq x y z
N ALA A 1 11.97 7.45 19.69
CA ALA A 1 10.80 8.13 20.21
C ALA A 1 11.19 8.93 21.45
N PRO A 2 10.73 10.16 21.65
CA PRO A 2 10.94 10.87 22.91
C PRO A 2 10.10 10.17 23.98
N GLY A 3 10.75 9.32 24.79
CA GLY A 3 10.11 8.58 25.88
C GLY A 3 10.41 7.09 25.90
N GLY A 4 11.64 6.67 25.64
CA GLY A 4 12.34 5.49 26.15
C GLY A 4 11.71 4.10 26.16
N GLY A 5 10.51 3.87 25.63
CA GLY A 5 9.89 2.55 25.59
C GLY A 5 10.13 1.83 24.25
N LYS A 6 10.70 0.61 24.30
CA LYS A 6 10.76 -0.26 23.12
C LYS A 6 9.36 -0.66 22.71
N VAL A 7 8.91 -0.24 21.52
CA VAL A 7 7.58 -0.54 20.99
C VAL A 7 7.52 -1.98 20.46
N ILE A 8 8.60 -2.44 19.81
CA ILE A 8 8.75 -3.80 19.28
C ILE A 8 9.94 -4.46 19.96
N GLN A 9 9.75 -5.66 20.50
CA GLN A 9 10.77 -6.42 21.18
C GLN A 9 10.86 -7.84 20.62
N GLY A 10 11.94 -8.12 19.86
CA GLY A 10 12.26 -9.47 19.39
C GLY A 10 11.18 -10.09 18.50
N ILE A 11 10.94 -9.53 17.33
CA ILE A 11 10.02 -10.10 16.32
C ILE A 11 10.86 -10.83 15.28
N ASP A 12 10.51 -12.10 15.05
CA ASP A 12 10.95 -12.89 13.89
C ASP A 12 9.72 -13.15 13.01
N LEU A 13 9.74 -12.64 11.79
CA LEU A 13 8.62 -12.73 10.84
C LEU A 13 9.16 -13.05 9.45
N THR A 14 8.59 -14.07 8.82
CA THR A 14 8.85 -14.39 7.41
C THR A 14 7.56 -14.21 6.62
N ILE A 15 7.63 -13.40 5.56
CA ILE A 15 6.52 -13.17 4.64
C ILE A 15 6.82 -13.96 3.37
N PRO A 16 6.00 -14.97 3.03
CA PRO A 16 6.21 -15.78 1.83
C PRO A 16 5.98 -14.94 0.55
N ASP A 17 6.63 -15.38 -0.53
CA ASP A 17 6.45 -14.78 -1.85
C ASP A 17 5.00 -14.91 -2.33
N ASN A 18 4.52 -13.89 -3.02
CA ASN A 18 3.19 -13.87 -3.64
C ASN A 18 2.05 -14.20 -2.66
N LYS A 19 2.14 -13.69 -1.43
CA LYS A 19 1.10 -13.89 -0.40
C LYS A 19 0.54 -12.57 0.11
N LEU A 20 -0.74 -12.65 0.48
CA LEU A 20 -1.42 -11.62 1.27
C LEU A 20 -1.27 -12.00 2.75
N VAL A 21 -0.62 -11.14 3.51
CA VAL A 21 -0.45 -11.30 4.97
C VAL A 21 -1.20 -10.20 5.68
N VAL A 22 -2.06 -10.56 6.62
CA VAL A 22 -2.80 -9.61 7.45
C VAL A 22 -2.21 -9.60 8.85
N ILE A 23 -1.83 -8.42 9.34
CA ILE A 23 -1.32 -8.20 10.68
C ILE A 23 -2.40 -7.50 11.49
N THR A 24 -2.90 -8.17 12.52
CA THR A 24 -3.93 -7.64 13.43
C THR A 24 -3.40 -7.52 14.85
N GLY A 25 -4.11 -6.82 15.69
CA GLY A 25 -3.79 -6.68 17.12
C GLY A 25 -4.24 -5.35 17.69
N PRO A 26 -4.08 -5.15 19.00
CA PRO A 26 -4.56 -3.96 19.71
C PRO A 26 -3.86 -2.68 19.25
N ASN A 27 -4.53 -1.54 19.47
CA ASN A 27 -3.95 -0.22 19.25
C ASN A 27 -2.70 -0.06 20.15
N GLY A 28 -1.63 0.51 19.57
CA GLY A 28 -0.37 0.66 20.27
C GLY A 28 0.49 -0.61 20.31
N GLY A 29 0.05 -1.72 19.73
CA GLY A 29 0.81 -2.99 19.67
C GLY A 29 2.01 -3.01 18.74
N GLY A 30 2.36 -1.88 18.12
CA GLY A 30 3.55 -1.78 17.27
C GLY A 30 3.34 -2.13 15.78
N LYS A 31 2.11 -2.39 15.34
CA LYS A 31 1.80 -2.75 13.93
C LYS A 31 2.30 -1.71 12.93
N THR A 32 1.94 -0.45 13.13
CA THR A 32 2.40 0.68 12.29
C THR A 32 3.90 0.87 12.38
N THR A 33 4.49 0.65 13.56
CA THR A 33 5.97 0.69 13.73
C THR A 33 6.64 -0.39 12.90
N LEU A 34 6.09 -1.61 12.88
CA LEU A 34 6.60 -2.70 12.04
C LEU A 34 6.54 -2.33 10.55
N ALA A 35 5.43 -1.75 10.09
CA ALA A 35 5.29 -1.27 8.72
C ALA A 35 6.34 -0.21 8.38
N LYS A 36 6.58 0.74 9.27
CA LYS A 36 7.59 1.78 9.09
C LYS A 36 9.02 1.23 9.07
N LEU A 37 9.31 0.22 9.87
CA LEU A 37 10.60 -0.49 9.85
C LEU A 37 10.81 -1.21 8.52
N ILE A 38 9.79 -1.92 8.00
CA ILE A 38 9.88 -2.63 6.72
C ILE A 38 10.02 -1.64 5.56
N SER A 39 9.30 -0.52 5.60
CA SER A 39 9.36 0.50 4.53
C SER A 39 10.60 1.38 4.56
N GLY A 40 11.36 1.41 5.66
CA GLY A 40 12.54 2.26 5.84
C GLY A 40 12.25 3.67 6.34
N LEU A 41 11.02 3.93 6.81
CA LEU A 41 10.66 5.17 7.50
C LEU A 41 11.26 5.27 8.90
N GLU A 42 11.48 4.13 9.55
CA GLU A 42 12.16 4.01 10.82
C GLU A 42 13.27 2.96 10.71
N LYS A 43 14.33 3.11 11.50
CA LYS A 43 15.42 2.14 11.59
C LYS A 43 15.24 1.25 12.82
N PRO A 44 15.54 -0.06 12.72
CA PRO A 44 15.55 -0.94 13.88
C PRO A 44 16.76 -0.63 14.76
N ASP A 45 16.60 -0.75 16.08
CA ASP A 45 17.70 -0.64 17.04
C ASP A 45 18.68 -1.83 16.94
N SER A 46 18.16 -3.00 16.55
CA SER A 46 18.92 -4.23 16.35
C SER A 46 18.12 -5.20 15.47
N GLY A 47 18.80 -6.21 14.93
CA GLY A 47 18.20 -7.19 14.03
C GLY A 47 18.45 -6.87 12.57
N GLN A 48 17.82 -7.64 11.69
CA GLN A 48 17.99 -7.53 10.25
C GLN A 48 16.64 -7.56 9.53
N ILE A 49 16.56 -6.85 8.40
CA ILE A 49 15.44 -6.91 7.47
C ILE A 49 16.01 -7.40 6.14
N LEU A 50 15.47 -8.52 5.65
CA LEU A 50 15.91 -9.14 4.42
C LEU A 50 14.76 -9.09 3.38
N LEU A 51 15.09 -8.70 2.16
CA LEU A 51 14.21 -8.79 1.00
C LEU A 51 14.84 -9.75 -0.02
N ASP A 52 14.19 -10.88 -0.28
CA ASP A 52 14.70 -11.93 -1.17
C ASP A 52 16.16 -12.36 -0.85
N GLY A 53 16.47 -12.44 0.45
CA GLY A 53 17.82 -12.78 0.95
C GLY A 53 18.81 -11.62 0.95
N GLN A 54 18.46 -10.46 0.43
CA GLN A 54 19.28 -9.26 0.47
C GLN A 54 19.03 -8.49 1.76
N ASP A 55 20.09 -8.14 2.50
CA ASP A 55 19.98 -7.27 3.67
C ASP A 55 19.69 -5.84 3.25
N ILE A 56 18.54 -5.33 3.67
CA ILE A 56 18.06 -3.96 3.39
C ILE A 56 17.96 -3.11 4.65
N THR A 57 18.51 -3.57 5.78
CA THR A 57 18.34 -2.94 7.09
C THR A 57 18.77 -1.49 7.10
N ASP A 58 19.88 -1.16 6.46
CA ASP A 58 20.46 0.20 6.43
C ASP A 58 19.94 1.07 5.26
N LEU A 59 19.19 0.49 4.33
CA LEU A 59 18.62 1.22 3.21
C LEU A 59 17.49 2.14 3.67
N ASP A 60 17.47 3.35 3.14
CA ASP A 60 16.40 4.32 3.38
C ASP A 60 15.12 4.01 2.58
N ILE A 61 14.06 4.78 2.82
CA ILE A 61 12.77 4.61 2.14
C ILE A 61 12.89 4.73 0.61
N THR A 62 13.74 5.62 0.11
CA THR A 62 13.93 5.85 -1.33
C THR A 62 14.63 4.66 -1.97
N GLU A 63 15.65 4.14 -1.33
CA GLU A 63 16.40 2.96 -1.78
C GLU A 63 15.51 1.71 -1.77
N ARG A 64 14.72 1.52 -0.71
CA ARG A 64 13.75 0.41 -0.63
C ARG A 64 12.62 0.53 -1.65
N ALA A 65 12.15 1.75 -1.94
CA ALA A 65 11.16 1.98 -3.00
C ALA A 65 11.70 1.57 -4.38
N LYS A 66 12.97 1.83 -4.66
CA LYS A 66 13.64 1.37 -5.90
C LYS A 66 13.74 -0.15 -5.99
N LEU A 67 13.82 -0.84 -4.86
CA LEU A 67 13.79 -2.31 -4.78
C LEU A 67 12.38 -2.89 -4.93
N GLY A 68 11.34 -2.05 -4.96
CA GLY A 68 9.95 -2.45 -5.15
C GLY A 68 9.13 -2.56 -3.87
N ILE A 69 9.54 -1.90 -2.78
CA ILE A 69 8.72 -1.78 -1.56
C ILE A 69 7.87 -0.52 -1.65
N SER A 70 6.57 -0.66 -1.53
CA SER A 70 5.60 0.45 -1.50
C SER A 70 4.86 0.47 -0.16
N TYR A 71 4.68 1.67 0.39
CA TYR A 71 3.92 1.90 1.62
C TYR A 71 2.77 2.85 1.32
N ALA A 72 1.53 2.36 1.49
CA ALA A 72 0.32 3.12 1.34
C ALA A 72 -0.17 3.60 2.72
N PHE A 73 -0.25 4.92 2.89
CA PHE A 73 -0.59 5.56 4.16
C PHE A 73 -2.09 5.50 4.46
N GLN A 74 -2.45 5.64 5.73
CA GLN A 74 -3.85 5.73 6.21
C GLN A 74 -4.63 6.87 5.55
N GLN A 75 -3.98 7.99 5.26
CA GLN A 75 -4.61 9.14 4.61
C GLN A 75 -4.22 9.20 3.14
N PRO A 76 -5.21 9.24 2.25
CA PRO A 76 -4.95 9.38 0.84
C PRO A 76 -4.26 10.72 0.57
N VAL A 77 -3.17 10.69 -0.17
CA VAL A 77 -2.47 11.90 -0.60
C VAL A 77 -3.35 12.59 -1.63
N ARG A 78 -3.80 13.82 -1.31
CA ARG A 78 -4.59 14.64 -2.23
C ARG A 78 -3.64 15.48 -3.06
N PHE A 79 -3.61 15.23 -4.34
CA PHE A 79 -2.85 16.03 -5.30
C PHE A 79 -3.80 17.00 -6.00
N LYS A 80 -3.67 18.31 -5.73
CA LYS A 80 -4.43 19.32 -6.47
C LYS A 80 -3.95 19.38 -7.93
N GLY A 81 -4.90 19.33 -8.85
CA GLY A 81 -4.63 19.53 -10.28
C GLY A 81 -4.10 18.30 -11.03
N LEU A 82 -4.03 17.13 -10.38
CA LEU A 82 -3.72 15.87 -11.07
C LEU A 82 -4.98 15.07 -11.35
N THR A 83 -5.07 14.56 -12.55
CA THR A 83 -6.10 13.59 -12.92
C THR A 83 -5.70 12.19 -12.45
N VAL A 84 -6.65 11.26 -12.48
CA VAL A 84 -6.37 9.86 -12.20
C VAL A 84 -5.36 9.30 -13.20
N ALA A 85 -5.46 9.67 -14.49
CA ALA A 85 -4.48 9.28 -15.51
C ALA A 85 -3.07 9.76 -15.15
N ASP A 86 -2.91 11.05 -14.80
CA ASP A 86 -1.62 11.61 -14.39
C ASP A 86 -1.02 10.87 -13.21
N LEU A 87 -1.87 10.50 -12.24
CA LEU A 87 -1.44 9.77 -11.05
C LEU A 87 -0.95 8.36 -11.37
N LEU A 88 -1.64 7.66 -12.30
CA LEU A 88 -1.23 6.34 -12.77
C LEU A 88 0.09 6.39 -13.54
N GLU A 89 0.27 7.37 -14.43
CA GLU A 89 1.53 7.58 -15.15
C GLU A 89 2.70 7.89 -14.21
N LEU A 90 2.46 8.77 -13.23
CA LEU A 90 3.45 9.09 -12.20
C LEU A 90 3.85 7.83 -11.40
N ALA A 91 2.88 7.00 -11.06
CA ALA A 91 3.12 5.74 -10.36
C ALA A 91 3.88 4.73 -11.21
N ALA A 92 3.55 4.61 -12.49
CA ALA A 92 4.22 3.73 -13.43
C ALA A 92 5.65 4.19 -13.78
N GLY A 93 5.96 5.48 -13.56
CA GLY A 93 7.24 6.09 -13.96
C GLY A 93 7.43 6.21 -15.46
N GLN A 94 6.36 6.09 -16.23
CA GLN A 94 6.35 6.17 -17.70
C GLN A 94 4.98 6.61 -18.20
N THR A 95 4.94 7.11 -19.43
CA THR A 95 3.66 7.40 -20.11
C THR A 95 2.90 6.10 -20.35
N LEU A 96 1.62 6.10 -20.00
CA LEU A 96 0.72 4.98 -20.22
C LEU A 96 -0.18 5.27 -21.42
N SER A 97 -0.47 4.26 -22.22
CA SER A 97 -1.59 4.34 -23.16
C SER A 97 -2.91 4.44 -22.38
N GLU A 98 -3.92 5.05 -22.99
CA GLU A 98 -5.26 5.12 -22.41
C GLU A 98 -5.80 3.72 -22.05
N GLN A 99 -5.49 2.72 -22.89
CA GLN A 99 -5.90 1.34 -22.66
C GLN A 99 -5.25 0.72 -21.42
N GLU A 100 -3.97 0.98 -21.18
CA GLU A 100 -3.26 0.51 -19.97
C GLU A 100 -3.81 1.18 -18.73
N ALA A 101 -3.94 2.51 -18.74
CA ALA A 101 -4.50 3.25 -17.62
C ALA A 101 -5.95 2.80 -17.29
N CYS A 102 -6.78 2.60 -18.31
CA CYS A 102 -8.13 2.05 -18.13
C CYS A 102 -8.12 0.64 -17.54
N SER A 103 -7.17 -0.19 -17.93
CA SER A 103 -7.07 -1.56 -17.40
C SER A 103 -6.83 -1.59 -15.89
N TYR A 104 -5.99 -0.69 -15.37
CA TYR A 104 -5.74 -0.57 -13.93
C TYR A 104 -7.00 -0.17 -13.16
N LEU A 105 -7.80 0.75 -13.70
CA LEU A 105 -9.06 1.19 -13.07
C LEU A 105 -10.12 0.07 -13.05
N ILE A 106 -10.26 -0.65 -14.15
CA ILE A 106 -11.20 -1.78 -14.24
C ILE A 106 -10.84 -2.85 -13.20
N ARG A 107 -9.56 -3.17 -13.03
CA ARG A 107 -9.09 -4.18 -12.07
C ARG A 107 -9.38 -3.81 -10.62
N VAL A 108 -9.50 -2.54 -10.29
CA VAL A 108 -9.93 -2.08 -8.96
C VAL A 108 -11.43 -1.79 -8.88
N GLY A 109 -12.21 -2.15 -9.89
CA GLY A 109 -13.65 -2.02 -9.91
C GLY A 109 -14.16 -0.59 -10.14
N LEU A 110 -13.37 0.26 -10.83
CA LEU A 110 -13.77 1.60 -11.23
C LEU A 110 -14.07 1.66 -12.73
N CYS A 111 -15.14 2.40 -13.09
CA CYS A 111 -15.46 2.67 -14.48
C CYS A 111 -14.40 3.62 -15.09
N ALA A 112 -13.56 3.10 -15.98
CA ALA A 112 -12.49 3.87 -16.56
C ALA A 112 -12.95 5.16 -17.24
N LYS A 113 -14.06 5.12 -17.98
CA LYS A 113 -14.63 6.28 -18.69
C LYS A 113 -15.02 7.41 -17.74
N GLU A 114 -15.46 7.08 -16.53
CA GLU A 114 -15.89 8.05 -15.54
C GLU A 114 -14.74 8.64 -14.74
N TYR A 115 -13.69 7.86 -14.51
CA TYR A 115 -12.64 8.22 -13.56
C TYR A 115 -11.34 8.66 -14.20
N ILE A 116 -10.98 8.20 -15.38
CA ILE A 116 -9.65 8.41 -15.98
C ILE A 116 -9.24 9.89 -16.06
N ASN A 117 -10.17 10.76 -16.40
CA ASN A 117 -9.95 12.20 -16.53
C ASN A 117 -10.42 13.01 -15.32
N ARG A 118 -10.89 12.36 -14.25
CA ARG A 118 -11.31 13.06 -13.02
C ARG A 118 -10.09 13.53 -12.25
N GLU A 119 -10.20 14.75 -11.72
CA GLU A 119 -9.21 15.26 -10.79
C GLU A 119 -9.30 14.52 -9.44
N VAL A 120 -8.14 14.18 -8.88
CA VAL A 120 -8.05 13.53 -7.55
C VAL A 120 -8.21 14.59 -6.46
N ASN A 121 -9.44 14.88 -6.12
CA ASN A 121 -9.81 15.95 -5.18
C ASN A 121 -10.85 15.48 -4.14
N ALA A 122 -11.38 16.46 -3.39
CA ALA A 122 -12.32 16.21 -2.30
C ALA A 122 -13.71 15.74 -2.74
N THR A 123 -14.02 15.71 -4.04
CA THR A 123 -15.31 15.23 -4.56
C THR A 123 -15.38 13.70 -4.64
N LEU A 124 -14.22 13.02 -4.53
CA LEU A 124 -14.15 11.57 -4.50
C LEU A 124 -14.48 11.06 -3.10
N SER A 125 -15.27 9.99 -3.03
CA SER A 125 -15.53 9.27 -1.78
C SER A 125 -14.25 8.58 -1.25
N GLY A 126 -14.25 8.25 0.04
CA GLY A 126 -13.13 7.50 0.63
C GLY A 126 -12.86 6.18 -0.07
N GLY A 127 -13.91 5.44 -0.45
CA GLY A 127 -13.79 4.19 -1.18
C GLY A 127 -13.23 4.36 -2.60
N GLU A 128 -13.64 5.41 -3.32
CA GLU A 128 -13.10 5.73 -4.65
C GLU A 128 -11.61 6.07 -4.58
N ILE A 129 -11.21 6.91 -3.61
CA ILE A 129 -9.81 7.27 -3.41
C ILE A 129 -8.97 6.02 -3.09
N LYS A 130 -9.45 5.13 -2.23
CA LYS A 130 -8.74 3.87 -1.91
C LYS A 130 -8.58 2.97 -3.13
N ARG A 131 -9.57 2.86 -3.99
CA ARG A 131 -9.47 2.09 -5.24
C ARG A 131 -8.48 2.72 -6.22
N ILE A 132 -8.45 4.05 -6.32
CA ILE A 132 -7.44 4.76 -7.13
C ILE A 132 -6.04 4.50 -6.56
N GLU A 133 -5.86 4.54 -5.25
CA GLU A 133 -4.60 4.20 -4.58
C GLU A 133 -4.14 2.77 -4.92
N LEU A 134 -5.05 1.79 -4.90
CA LEU A 134 -4.77 0.42 -5.34
C LEU A 134 -4.36 0.36 -6.81
N ALA A 135 -5.01 1.11 -7.69
CA ALA A 135 -4.65 1.18 -9.09
C ALA A 135 -3.23 1.73 -9.29
N THR A 136 -2.81 2.71 -8.48
CA THR A 136 -1.43 3.22 -8.51
C THR A 136 -0.40 2.18 -8.05
N VAL A 137 -0.75 1.35 -7.07
CA VAL A 137 0.08 0.22 -6.63
C VAL A 137 0.27 -0.79 -7.75
N LEU A 138 -0.80 -1.12 -8.49
CA LEU A 138 -0.71 -1.98 -9.68
C LEU A 138 0.22 -1.41 -10.74
N ALA A 139 0.08 -0.11 -11.03
CA ALA A 139 0.91 0.58 -12.02
C ALA A 139 2.40 0.60 -11.65
N ARG A 140 2.74 0.55 -10.36
CA ARG A 140 4.13 0.52 -9.87
C ARG A 140 4.81 -0.84 -10.04
N HIS A 141 4.06 -1.93 -10.20
CA HIS A 141 4.61 -3.30 -10.24
C HIS A 141 5.53 -3.62 -9.05
N THR A 142 5.06 -3.34 -7.83
CA THR A 142 5.84 -3.51 -6.60
C THR A 142 6.03 -4.97 -6.22
N ARG A 143 7.17 -5.31 -5.60
CA ARG A 143 7.45 -6.63 -5.02
C ARG A 143 6.75 -6.85 -3.70
N LEU A 144 6.67 -5.79 -2.90
CA LEU A 144 6.01 -5.76 -1.59
C LEU A 144 5.23 -4.47 -1.45
N THR A 145 3.94 -4.58 -1.12
CA THR A 145 3.10 -3.43 -0.81
C THR A 145 2.56 -3.56 0.60
N ILE A 146 2.71 -2.49 1.38
CA ILE A 146 2.20 -2.40 2.74
C ILE A 146 1.04 -1.42 2.76
N PHE A 147 -0.12 -1.88 3.21
CA PHE A 147 -1.30 -1.06 3.47
C PHE A 147 -1.49 -0.93 4.98
N ASP A 148 -1.40 0.28 5.49
CA ASP A 148 -1.59 0.57 6.92
C ASP A 148 -2.99 1.13 7.14
N GLU A 149 -3.86 0.32 7.76
CA GLU A 149 -5.25 0.63 8.05
C GLU A 149 -6.06 1.11 6.83
N PRO A 150 -6.11 0.31 5.75
CA PRO A 150 -6.83 0.71 4.53
C PRO A 150 -8.32 0.94 4.76
N GLU A 151 -8.87 0.40 5.85
CA GLU A 151 -10.26 0.61 6.30
C GLU A 151 -10.51 2.00 6.90
N ALA A 152 -9.49 2.74 7.25
CA ALA A 152 -9.63 4.05 7.89
C ALA A 152 -10.36 5.04 6.98
N GLY A 153 -11.47 5.60 7.46
CA GLY A 153 -12.26 6.60 6.74
C GLY A 153 -13.19 6.05 5.67
N ILE A 154 -13.40 4.72 5.61
CA ILE A 154 -14.41 4.08 4.75
C ILE A 154 -15.42 3.29 5.58
N ASP A 155 -16.64 3.18 5.07
CA ASP A 155 -17.69 2.38 5.71
C ASP A 155 -17.45 0.86 5.53
N LEU A 156 -18.09 0.07 6.39
CA LEU A 156 -17.89 -1.38 6.42
C LEU A 156 -18.26 -2.08 5.11
N TRP A 157 -19.29 -1.60 4.41
CA TRP A 157 -19.72 -2.18 3.14
C TRP A 157 -18.68 -1.95 2.04
N SER A 158 -18.18 -0.71 1.95
CA SER A 158 -17.10 -0.33 1.02
C SER A 158 -15.81 -1.09 1.35
N PHE A 159 -15.51 -1.32 2.62
CA PHE A 159 -14.36 -2.11 3.04
C PHE A 159 -14.48 -3.59 2.63
N ASN A 160 -15.65 -4.20 2.80
CA ASN A 160 -15.87 -5.59 2.37
C ASN A 160 -15.70 -5.76 0.84
N ASN A 161 -16.17 -4.78 0.06
CA ASN A 161 -15.93 -4.78 -1.39
C ASN A 161 -14.43 -4.62 -1.71
N LEU A 162 -13.72 -3.82 -0.92
CA LEU A 162 -12.28 -3.62 -1.07
C LEU A 162 -11.47 -4.89 -0.78
N ILE A 163 -11.90 -5.72 0.18
CA ILE A 163 -11.26 -7.03 0.45
C ILE A 163 -11.29 -7.91 -0.80
N GLY A 164 -12.42 -7.98 -1.51
CA GLY A 164 -12.52 -8.70 -2.79
C GLY A 164 -11.51 -8.19 -3.82
N VAL A 165 -11.35 -6.87 -3.92
CA VAL A 165 -10.34 -6.25 -4.79
C VAL A 165 -8.92 -6.64 -4.36
N PHE A 166 -8.60 -6.66 -3.07
CA PHE A 166 -7.29 -7.10 -2.58
C PHE A 166 -7.00 -8.56 -2.96
N GLN A 167 -7.99 -9.45 -2.86
CA GLN A 167 -7.84 -10.86 -3.23
C GLN A 167 -7.56 -11.02 -4.73
N GLU A 168 -8.33 -10.35 -5.59
CA GLU A 168 -8.12 -10.34 -7.04
C GLU A 168 -6.75 -9.75 -7.42
N LEU A 169 -6.33 -8.69 -6.73
CA LEU A 169 -5.03 -8.08 -6.92
C LEU A 169 -3.88 -9.02 -6.55
N GLN A 170 -4.02 -9.73 -5.45
CA GLN A 170 -3.00 -10.67 -5.00
C GLN A 170 -2.76 -11.80 -6.02
N GLU A 171 -3.81 -12.30 -6.65
CA GLU A 171 -3.71 -13.32 -7.70
C GLU A 171 -3.03 -12.79 -8.97
N SER A 172 -3.12 -11.49 -9.24
CA SER A 172 -2.61 -10.85 -10.45
C SER A 172 -1.27 -10.14 -10.27
N LEU A 173 -0.84 -9.88 -9.03
CA LEU A 173 0.44 -9.28 -8.70
C LEU A 173 1.49 -10.37 -8.49
N ASN A 174 2.64 -10.23 -9.18
CA ASN A 174 3.84 -11.01 -8.87
C ASN A 174 4.56 -10.40 -7.65
N GLY A 175 3.85 -10.26 -6.54
CA GLY A 175 4.37 -9.62 -5.33
C GLY A 175 3.56 -9.98 -4.09
N SER A 176 4.11 -9.66 -2.93
CA SER A 176 3.47 -9.87 -1.65
C SER A 176 2.78 -8.61 -1.16
N MET A 177 1.73 -8.77 -0.37
CA MET A 177 0.99 -7.68 0.25
C MET A 177 0.93 -7.89 1.76
N ILE A 178 1.13 -6.81 2.50
CA ILE A 178 0.91 -6.75 3.95
C ILE A 178 -0.24 -5.77 4.19
N ILE A 179 -1.25 -6.21 4.89
CA ILE A 179 -2.34 -5.35 5.37
C ILE A 179 -2.26 -5.29 6.89
N ILE A 180 -2.16 -4.08 7.41
CA ILE A 180 -2.28 -3.82 8.85
C ILE A 180 -3.71 -3.38 9.12
N SER A 181 -4.40 -4.10 9.99
CA SER A 181 -5.79 -3.82 10.33
C SER A 181 -6.02 -3.84 11.83
N HIS A 182 -6.94 -2.99 12.29
CA HIS A 182 -7.43 -3.01 13.67
C HIS A 182 -8.59 -3.99 13.84
N GLN A 183 -9.19 -4.49 12.78
CA GLN A 183 -10.31 -5.41 12.85
C GLN A 183 -9.80 -6.84 13.09
N GLU A 184 -10.12 -7.37 14.26
CA GLU A 184 -9.99 -8.79 14.57
C GLU A 184 -11.17 -9.53 13.94
N ARG A 185 -10.98 -10.09 12.74
CA ARG A 185 -11.97 -11.00 12.11
C ARG A 185 -11.29 -12.11 11.37
#